data_fd525949bf5159412b9f3f370be0b132
#
_entry.id   fd525949bf5159412b9f3f370be0b132
#
_cell.length_a   1.000
_cell.length_b   1.000
_cell.length_c   1.000
_cell.angle_alpha   90.00
_cell.angle_beta   90.00
_cell.angle_gamma   90.00
#
_symmetry.space_group_name_H-M   'P 1'
#
loop_
_entity.id
_entity.type
_entity.pdbx_description
1 polymer ?
#
loop_
_entity_poly.entity_id
_entity_poly.type
_entity_poly.pdbx_seq_one_letter_code
_entity_poly.pdbx_strand_id
1 'polypeptide(L)'
;EKARLELLTQQQNDALKELNASLETKVDQRTAELAQANDRLKRGYLSSIKAFSSLLEQRGPHLVGHARKVADVARRIAVAMKVDEKTTGDIFIAGLLHDVGQMGLSDLILSKPVPKMNDEELKQYRMHPLRGEQTLMALEDLHDVSVLIRSHHERVDGHGFPDRLSGQAIPLGARILAVAETYDDLQSGHLGSAGATPSEARMLIERGQGTQFDPEVVSVFLSLFSKPPLNPSKPLALTMEELRPGMVLAKDFMSDEGVVLLAADFVLTADMIRRLRAFEAKLGRSLLLSIKPANPA
;
A
#
# COMPACT_ATOMS: atom_id res chain seq x y z
N GLU A 1 31.54 -62.17 -23.01
CA GLU A 1 30.51 -61.83 -22.05
C GLU A 1 30.85 -60.54 -21.27
N LYS A 2 32.09 -60.44 -20.69
CA LYS A 2 32.54 -59.25 -19.94
C LYS A 2 32.54 -57.96 -20.75
N ALA A 3 33.09 -57.99 -21.98
CA ALA A 3 33.13 -56.81 -22.88
C ALA A 3 31.73 -56.32 -23.30
N ARG A 4 30.74 -57.22 -23.43
CA ARG A 4 29.36 -56.85 -23.74
C ARG A 4 28.69 -56.18 -22.56
N LEU A 5 28.98 -56.62 -21.33
CA LEU A 5 28.45 -56.01 -20.10
C LEU A 5 29.04 -54.62 -19.88
N GLU A 6 30.35 -54.43 -20.09
CA GLU A 6 31.02 -53.14 -20.02
C GLU A 6 30.46 -52.13 -21.02
N LEU A 7 30.20 -52.53 -22.25
CA LEU A 7 29.59 -51.68 -23.31
C LEU A 7 28.17 -51.25 -22.89
N LEU A 8 27.37 -52.20 -22.38
CA LEU A 8 26.01 -51.90 -21.91
C LEU A 8 26.00 -50.91 -20.77
N THR A 9 26.92 -51.10 -19.79
CA THR A 9 27.04 -50.18 -18.64
C THR A 9 27.49 -48.80 -19.09
N GLN A 10 28.39 -48.70 -20.09
CA GLN A 10 28.85 -47.42 -20.61
C GLN A 10 27.67 -46.71 -21.32
N GLN A 11 26.89 -47.41 -22.15
CA GLN A 11 25.72 -46.84 -22.82
C GLN A 11 24.66 -46.37 -21.84
N GLN A 12 24.41 -47.11 -20.76
CA GLN A 12 23.49 -46.70 -19.71
C GLN A 12 23.97 -45.45 -18.97
N ASN A 13 25.27 -45.39 -18.66
CA ASN A 13 25.87 -44.23 -17.95
C ASN A 13 25.79 -42.97 -18.85
N ASP A 14 26.03 -43.10 -20.16
CA ASP A 14 25.96 -41.97 -21.05
C ASP A 14 24.49 -41.48 -21.23
N ALA A 15 23.54 -42.41 -21.38
CA ALA A 15 22.11 -42.07 -21.38
C ALA A 15 21.64 -41.42 -20.08
N LEU A 16 22.17 -41.87 -18.93
CA LEU A 16 21.84 -41.29 -17.64
C LEU A 16 22.39 -39.85 -17.50
N LYS A 17 23.61 -39.59 -18.02
CA LYS A 17 24.19 -38.24 -18.05
C LYS A 17 23.38 -37.29 -18.93
N GLU A 18 22.97 -37.73 -20.14
CA GLU A 18 22.13 -36.93 -21.03
C GLU A 18 20.77 -36.63 -20.39
N LEU A 19 20.16 -37.64 -19.75
CA LEU A 19 18.88 -37.46 -19.04
C LEU A 19 19.00 -36.46 -17.89
N ASN A 20 20.05 -36.58 -17.06
CA ASN A 20 20.32 -35.65 -15.96
C ASN A 20 20.51 -34.22 -16.46
N ALA A 21 21.33 -33.99 -17.49
CA ALA A 21 21.53 -32.68 -18.09
C ALA A 21 20.21 -32.08 -18.63
N SER A 22 19.37 -32.94 -19.27
CA SER A 22 18.05 -32.52 -19.74
C SER A 22 17.10 -32.19 -18.58
N LEU A 23 17.14 -32.95 -17.48
CA LEU A 23 16.34 -32.70 -16.28
C LEU A 23 16.77 -31.40 -15.59
N GLU A 24 18.06 -31.16 -15.41
CA GLU A 24 18.59 -29.91 -14.85
C GLU A 24 18.09 -28.72 -15.66
N THR A 25 18.23 -28.75 -16.98
CA THR A 25 17.74 -27.67 -17.87
C THR A 25 16.22 -27.45 -17.70
N LYS A 26 15.43 -28.52 -17.61
CA LYS A 26 13.97 -28.40 -17.40
C LYS A 26 13.63 -27.86 -16.02
N VAL A 27 14.35 -28.26 -14.96
CA VAL A 27 14.16 -27.74 -13.61
C VAL A 27 14.42 -26.24 -13.57
N ASP A 28 15.56 -25.80 -14.16
CA ASP A 28 15.91 -24.38 -14.21
C ASP A 28 14.85 -23.56 -14.96
N GLN A 29 14.41 -24.07 -16.13
CA GLN A 29 13.36 -23.42 -16.92
C GLN A 29 12.06 -23.32 -16.12
N ARG A 30 11.61 -24.41 -15.50
CA ARG A 30 10.37 -24.41 -14.71
C ARG A 30 10.45 -23.54 -13.48
N THR A 31 11.61 -23.47 -12.84
CA THR A 31 11.85 -22.58 -11.70
C THR A 31 11.76 -21.12 -12.11
N ALA A 32 12.34 -20.75 -13.25
CA ALA A 32 12.26 -19.41 -13.79
C ALA A 32 10.81 -19.04 -14.20
N GLU A 33 10.08 -19.94 -14.88
CA GLU A 33 8.68 -19.76 -15.24
C GLU A 33 7.81 -19.56 -13.99
N LEU A 34 8.00 -20.37 -12.95
CA LEU A 34 7.27 -20.28 -11.69
C LEU A 34 7.55 -18.96 -10.96
N ALA A 35 8.80 -18.53 -10.90
CA ALA A 35 9.17 -17.24 -10.31
C ALA A 35 8.48 -16.08 -11.05
N GLN A 36 8.48 -16.11 -12.39
CA GLN A 36 7.81 -15.09 -13.20
C GLN A 36 6.28 -15.08 -13.01
N ALA A 37 5.67 -16.27 -12.92
CA ALA A 37 4.23 -16.41 -12.69
C ALA A 37 3.86 -15.89 -11.30
N ASN A 38 4.66 -16.19 -10.27
CA ASN A 38 4.46 -15.72 -8.91
C ASN A 38 4.57 -14.17 -8.83
N ASP A 39 5.57 -13.59 -9.50
CA ASP A 39 5.71 -12.13 -9.57
C ASP A 39 4.53 -11.44 -10.27
N ARG A 40 3.99 -12.07 -11.32
CA ARG A 40 2.79 -11.56 -11.98
C ARG A 40 1.58 -11.61 -11.04
N LEU A 41 1.42 -12.73 -10.33
CA LEU A 41 0.33 -12.92 -9.38
C LEU A 41 0.40 -11.89 -8.25
N LYS A 42 1.57 -11.71 -7.62
CA LYS A 42 1.79 -10.70 -6.58
C LYS A 42 1.46 -9.29 -7.04
N ARG A 43 1.92 -8.90 -8.26
CA ARG A 43 1.60 -7.59 -8.82
C ARG A 43 0.11 -7.41 -9.12
N GLY A 44 -0.52 -8.43 -9.68
CA GLY A 44 -1.97 -8.44 -9.94
C GLY A 44 -2.77 -8.28 -8.65
N TYR A 45 -2.41 -9.03 -7.62
CA TYR A 45 -3.02 -8.97 -6.30
C TYR A 45 -2.93 -7.58 -5.69
N LEU A 46 -1.72 -6.99 -5.63
CA LEU A 46 -1.53 -5.62 -5.12
C LEU A 46 -2.29 -4.57 -5.95
N SER A 47 -2.36 -4.75 -7.27
CA SER A 47 -3.13 -3.84 -8.13
C SER A 47 -4.63 -3.92 -7.83
N SER A 48 -5.15 -5.12 -7.57
CA SER A 48 -6.55 -5.32 -7.20
C SER A 48 -6.87 -4.69 -5.83
N ILE A 49 -6.00 -4.85 -4.84
CA ILE A 49 -6.15 -4.20 -3.53
C ILE A 49 -6.16 -2.67 -3.67
N LYS A 50 -5.22 -2.10 -4.44
CA LYS A 50 -5.16 -0.65 -4.70
C LYS A 50 -6.41 -0.14 -5.40
N ALA A 51 -6.92 -0.86 -6.39
CA ALA A 51 -8.16 -0.50 -7.08
C ALA A 51 -9.36 -0.55 -6.13
N PHE A 52 -9.43 -1.58 -5.28
CA PHE A 52 -10.47 -1.71 -4.27
C PHE A 52 -10.40 -0.58 -3.23
N SER A 53 -9.21 -0.27 -2.71
CA SER A 53 -8.98 0.87 -1.80
C SER A 53 -9.46 2.18 -2.44
N SER A 54 -9.12 2.43 -3.72
CA SER A 54 -9.57 3.64 -4.43
C SER A 54 -11.10 3.70 -4.60
N LEU A 55 -11.78 2.57 -4.73
CA LEU A 55 -13.25 2.52 -4.77
C LEU A 55 -13.87 2.90 -3.41
N LEU A 56 -13.25 2.49 -2.30
CA LEU A 56 -13.70 2.87 -0.96
C LEU A 56 -13.60 4.39 -0.74
N GLU A 57 -12.53 5.00 -1.22
CA GLU A 57 -12.27 6.43 -1.09
C GLU A 57 -13.24 7.32 -1.88
N GLN A 58 -13.93 6.78 -2.90
CA GLN A 58 -14.93 7.54 -3.69
C GLN A 58 -16.15 7.99 -2.88
N ARG A 59 -16.37 7.42 -1.69
CA ARG A 59 -17.47 7.81 -0.81
C ARG A 59 -17.28 9.16 -0.11
N GLY A 60 -16.06 9.70 -0.11
CA GLY A 60 -15.77 11.00 0.49
C GLY A 60 -14.63 11.73 -0.22
N PRO A 61 -14.83 13.00 -0.64
CA PRO A 61 -13.81 13.75 -1.38
C PRO A 61 -12.52 13.98 -0.58
N HIS A 62 -12.57 13.92 0.74
CA HIS A 62 -11.43 14.05 1.65
C HIS A 62 -10.66 12.74 1.82
N LEU A 63 -11.24 11.61 1.42
CA LEU A 63 -10.61 10.29 1.50
C LEU A 63 -9.72 9.98 0.28
N VAL A 64 -9.86 10.74 -0.80
CA VAL A 64 -9.13 10.45 -2.06
C VAL A 64 -7.62 10.49 -1.84
N GLY A 65 -6.97 9.35 -2.03
CA GLY A 65 -5.53 9.17 -1.86
C GLY A 65 -5.06 9.07 -0.40
N HIS A 66 -5.96 9.11 0.59
CA HIS A 66 -5.66 8.95 2.01
C HIS A 66 -5.01 7.59 2.31
N ALA A 67 -5.72 6.51 2.05
CA ALA A 67 -5.26 5.14 2.34
C ALA A 67 -3.88 4.85 1.73
N ARG A 68 -3.64 5.38 0.53
CA ARG A 68 -2.35 5.23 -0.14
C ARG A 68 -1.23 5.99 0.57
N LYS A 69 -1.46 7.24 0.97
CA LYS A 69 -0.47 8.03 1.71
C LYS A 69 -0.15 7.37 3.05
N VAL A 70 -1.18 6.91 3.77
CA VAL A 70 -1.02 6.15 5.01
C VAL A 70 -0.17 4.91 4.76
N ALA A 71 -0.49 4.09 3.75
CA ALA A 71 0.27 2.89 3.40
C ALA A 71 1.74 3.19 3.06
N ASP A 72 2.00 4.24 2.27
CA ASP A 72 3.36 4.64 1.88
C ASP A 72 4.17 5.16 3.08
N VAL A 73 3.58 5.97 3.95
CA VAL A 73 4.22 6.44 5.18
C VAL A 73 4.52 5.27 6.11
N ALA A 74 3.54 4.40 6.36
CA ALA A 74 3.69 3.23 7.20
C ALA A 74 4.79 2.28 6.70
N ARG A 75 4.83 2.01 5.40
CA ARG A 75 5.89 1.20 4.78
C ARG A 75 7.28 1.81 4.97
N ARG A 76 7.41 3.12 4.80
CA ARG A 76 8.70 3.82 4.99
C ARG A 76 9.19 3.71 6.43
N ILE A 77 8.28 3.83 7.41
CA ILE A 77 8.61 3.65 8.83
C ILE A 77 9.04 2.19 9.08
N ALA A 78 8.28 1.20 8.60
CA ALA A 78 8.58 -0.22 8.77
C ALA A 78 9.95 -0.59 8.20
N VAL A 79 10.28 -0.15 6.98
CA VAL A 79 11.59 -0.35 6.36
C VAL A 79 12.71 0.27 7.19
N ALA A 80 12.53 1.50 7.68
CA ALA A 80 13.53 2.18 8.51
C ALA A 80 13.73 1.51 9.87
N MET A 81 12.67 0.89 10.41
CA MET A 81 12.72 0.04 11.61
C MET A 81 13.29 -1.37 11.34
N LYS A 82 13.66 -1.67 10.09
CA LYS A 82 14.18 -2.98 9.66
C LYS A 82 13.21 -4.14 9.90
N VAL A 83 11.92 -3.87 9.79
CA VAL A 83 10.88 -4.90 9.78
C VAL A 83 11.09 -5.79 8.53
N ASP A 84 10.87 -7.09 8.68
CA ASP A 84 11.02 -8.04 7.57
C ASP A 84 10.09 -7.72 6.39
N GLU A 85 10.41 -8.27 5.20
CA GLU A 85 9.71 -7.95 3.96
C GLU A 85 8.23 -8.36 3.99
N LYS A 86 7.90 -9.54 4.56
CA LYS A 86 6.52 -10.02 4.68
C LYS A 86 5.71 -9.07 5.54
N THR A 87 6.16 -8.82 6.76
CA THR A 87 5.47 -7.94 7.72
C THR A 87 5.37 -6.50 7.18
N THR A 88 6.40 -6.01 6.47
CA THR A 88 6.36 -4.70 5.79
C THR A 88 5.30 -4.68 4.69
N GLY A 89 5.12 -5.77 3.96
CA GLY A 89 4.07 -5.95 2.98
C GLY A 89 2.67 -5.95 3.61
N ASP A 90 2.50 -6.66 4.72
CA ASP A 90 1.24 -6.71 5.47
C ASP A 90 0.85 -5.33 6.03
N ILE A 91 1.82 -4.57 6.56
CA ILE A 91 1.63 -3.17 7.01
C ILE A 91 1.18 -2.28 5.86
N PHE A 92 1.79 -2.42 4.69
CA PHE A 92 1.40 -1.66 3.50
C PHE A 92 -0.04 -1.97 3.07
N ILE A 93 -0.41 -3.25 3.03
CA ILE A 93 -1.77 -3.68 2.67
C ILE A 93 -2.77 -3.21 3.74
N ALA A 94 -2.40 -3.32 5.03
CA ALA A 94 -3.23 -2.83 6.11
C ALA A 94 -3.47 -1.31 5.99
N GLY A 95 -2.46 -0.53 5.62
CA GLY A 95 -2.62 0.89 5.34
C GLY A 95 -3.56 1.20 4.17
N LEU A 96 -3.59 0.34 3.13
CA LEU A 96 -4.54 0.49 2.02
C LEU A 96 -5.98 0.15 2.40
N LEU A 97 -6.18 -0.72 3.39
CA LEU A 97 -7.48 -1.30 3.73
C LEU A 97 -7.97 -0.94 5.14
N HIS A 98 -7.23 -0.11 5.92
CA HIS A 98 -7.53 0.15 7.33
C HIS A 98 -8.98 0.62 7.55
N ASP A 99 -9.50 1.39 6.63
CA ASP A 99 -10.83 1.96 6.64
C ASP A 99 -11.92 1.10 5.96
N VAL A 100 -11.62 -0.13 5.53
CA VAL A 100 -12.60 -1.00 4.86
C VAL A 100 -13.87 -1.20 5.69
N GLY A 101 -13.77 -1.20 7.01
CA GLY A 101 -14.90 -1.31 7.93
C GLY A 101 -15.81 -0.08 7.96
N GLN A 102 -15.39 1.05 7.42
CA GLN A 102 -16.22 2.25 7.26
C GLN A 102 -17.30 2.08 6.17
N MET A 103 -17.21 1.06 5.32
CA MET A 103 -18.25 0.77 4.31
C MET A 103 -19.65 0.61 4.90
N GLY A 104 -19.76 0.16 6.13
CA GLY A 104 -21.04 0.01 6.84
C GLY A 104 -21.58 1.30 7.47
N LEU A 105 -20.85 2.42 7.38
CA LEU A 105 -21.27 3.71 7.92
C LEU A 105 -22.09 4.48 6.88
N SER A 106 -23.03 5.30 7.34
CA SER A 106 -23.78 6.22 6.48
C SER A 106 -22.89 7.38 6.00
N ASP A 107 -23.19 7.93 4.82
CA ASP A 107 -22.46 9.08 4.28
C ASP A 107 -22.57 10.31 5.21
N LEU A 108 -23.64 10.40 5.99
CA LEU A 108 -23.82 11.44 7.01
C LEU A 108 -22.72 11.36 8.10
N ILE A 109 -22.38 10.17 8.56
CA ILE A 109 -21.31 9.97 9.55
C ILE A 109 -19.95 10.21 8.89
N LEU A 110 -19.73 9.65 7.70
CA LEU A 110 -18.45 9.78 6.98
C LEU A 110 -18.11 11.23 6.60
N SER A 111 -19.12 12.07 6.37
CA SER A 111 -18.92 13.49 6.05
C SER A 111 -18.62 14.37 7.27
N LYS A 112 -18.78 13.85 8.48
CA LYS A 112 -18.54 14.61 9.71
C LYS A 112 -17.12 14.43 10.21
N PRO A 113 -16.40 15.52 10.55
CA PRO A 113 -15.17 15.42 11.33
C PRO A 113 -15.43 14.73 12.67
N VAL A 114 -14.53 13.84 13.07
CA VAL A 114 -14.67 13.03 14.31
C VAL A 114 -15.02 13.88 15.55
N PRO A 115 -14.41 15.07 15.79
CA PRO A 115 -14.76 15.91 16.96
C PRO A 115 -16.17 16.51 16.91
N LYS A 116 -16.87 16.43 15.78
CA LYS A 116 -18.25 16.94 15.62
C LYS A 116 -19.30 15.82 15.65
N MET A 117 -18.87 14.58 15.80
CA MET A 117 -19.79 13.44 15.97
C MET A 117 -20.42 13.46 17.35
N ASN A 118 -21.71 13.12 17.42
CA ASN A 118 -22.36 12.83 18.70
C ASN A 118 -21.96 11.45 19.23
N ASP A 119 -22.36 11.11 20.47
CA ASP A 119 -21.95 9.88 21.13
C ASP A 119 -22.32 8.62 20.35
N GLU A 120 -23.52 8.58 19.74
CA GLU A 120 -23.97 7.43 18.94
C GLU A 120 -23.21 7.31 17.61
N GLU A 121 -22.97 8.41 16.91
CA GLU A 121 -22.15 8.46 15.71
C GLU A 121 -20.71 8.05 16.01
N LEU A 122 -20.14 8.54 17.09
CA LEU A 122 -18.78 8.19 17.54
C LEU A 122 -18.68 6.71 17.89
N LYS A 123 -19.70 6.14 18.54
CA LYS A 123 -19.77 4.71 18.83
C LYS A 123 -19.79 3.88 17.57
N GLN A 124 -20.60 4.28 16.58
CA GLN A 124 -20.67 3.59 15.27
C GLN A 124 -19.33 3.71 14.53
N TYR A 125 -18.72 4.89 14.54
CA TYR A 125 -17.40 5.12 13.94
C TYR A 125 -16.34 4.23 14.58
N ARG A 126 -16.27 4.15 15.90
CA ARG A 126 -15.28 3.32 16.62
C ARG A 126 -15.40 1.83 16.38
N MET A 127 -16.47 1.38 15.75
CA MET A 127 -16.63 -0.04 15.37
C MET A 127 -15.98 -0.40 14.05
N HIS A 128 -15.48 0.57 13.24
CA HIS A 128 -14.92 0.26 11.94
C HIS A 128 -13.68 -0.64 11.97
N PRO A 129 -12.75 -0.58 12.96
CA PRO A 129 -11.64 -1.51 13.00
C PRO A 129 -12.10 -2.96 13.17
N LEU A 130 -13.07 -3.18 14.04
CA LEU A 130 -13.66 -4.51 14.25
C LEU A 130 -14.40 -5.01 12.99
N ARG A 131 -15.17 -4.14 12.34
CA ARG A 131 -15.84 -4.49 11.08
C ARG A 131 -14.83 -4.76 9.95
N GLY A 132 -13.73 -4.01 9.93
CA GLY A 132 -12.64 -4.20 8.97
C GLY A 132 -12.00 -5.58 9.11
N GLU A 133 -11.65 -5.99 10.33
CA GLU A 133 -11.18 -7.35 10.62
C GLU A 133 -12.19 -8.40 10.14
N GLN A 134 -13.46 -8.26 10.53
CA GLN A 134 -14.52 -9.20 10.16
C GLN A 134 -14.72 -9.31 8.64
N THR A 135 -14.59 -8.19 7.92
CA THR A 135 -14.72 -8.17 6.45
C THR A 135 -13.61 -8.98 5.78
N LEU A 136 -12.42 -8.99 6.34
CA LEU A 136 -11.25 -9.68 5.78
C LEU A 136 -11.06 -11.10 6.33
N MET A 137 -11.83 -11.51 7.34
CA MET A 137 -11.65 -12.80 8.05
C MET A 137 -11.76 -14.03 7.13
N ALA A 138 -12.50 -13.94 6.04
CA ALA A 138 -12.64 -15.03 5.06
C ALA A 138 -11.43 -15.18 4.13
N LEU A 139 -10.47 -14.24 4.17
CA LEU A 139 -9.28 -14.21 3.31
C LEU A 139 -8.07 -14.63 4.14
N GLU A 140 -7.70 -15.92 4.07
CA GLU A 140 -6.60 -16.50 4.87
C GLU A 140 -5.30 -15.72 4.71
N ASP A 141 -4.97 -15.31 3.49
CA ASP A 141 -3.76 -14.53 3.18
C ASP A 141 -3.74 -13.13 3.82
N LEU A 142 -4.89 -12.62 4.31
CA LEU A 142 -5.04 -11.32 4.95
C LEU A 142 -5.22 -11.40 6.47
N HIS A 143 -5.01 -12.57 7.07
CA HIS A 143 -5.17 -12.72 8.52
C HIS A 143 -4.31 -11.74 9.32
N ASP A 144 -3.00 -11.67 9.05
CA ASP A 144 -2.09 -10.75 9.73
C ASP A 144 -2.49 -9.28 9.47
N VAL A 145 -2.92 -8.97 8.25
CA VAL A 145 -3.44 -7.64 7.87
C VAL A 145 -4.69 -7.28 8.67
N SER A 146 -5.62 -8.21 8.85
CA SER A 146 -6.86 -7.98 9.60
C SER A 146 -6.62 -7.66 11.07
N VAL A 147 -5.63 -8.30 11.70
CA VAL A 147 -5.19 -8.00 13.08
C VAL A 147 -4.63 -6.58 13.18
N LEU A 148 -3.85 -6.13 12.18
CA LEU A 148 -3.35 -4.76 12.15
C LEU A 148 -4.49 -3.76 12.01
N ILE A 149 -5.46 -4.05 11.13
CA ILE A 149 -6.65 -3.21 10.92
C ILE A 149 -7.49 -3.13 12.20
N ARG A 150 -7.67 -4.24 12.93
CA ARG A 150 -8.38 -4.20 14.21
C ARG A 150 -7.74 -3.24 15.20
N SER A 151 -6.39 -3.18 15.21
CA SER A 151 -5.64 -2.53 16.29
C SER A 151 -5.09 -1.14 15.93
N HIS A 152 -5.37 -0.60 14.72
CA HIS A 152 -4.72 0.65 14.24
C HIS A 152 -5.13 1.92 15.02
N HIS A 153 -6.26 1.89 15.73
CA HIS A 153 -6.69 2.95 16.62
C HIS A 153 -6.41 2.68 18.10
N GLU A 154 -5.64 1.63 18.41
CA GLU A 154 -5.15 1.43 19.75
C GLU A 154 -4.08 2.47 20.12
N ARG A 155 -4.00 2.81 21.40
CA ARG A 155 -3.08 3.81 21.94
C ARG A 155 -2.16 3.15 22.95
N VAL A 156 -0.90 3.54 22.99
CA VAL A 156 0.06 2.91 23.92
C VAL A 156 -0.29 3.14 25.39
N ASP A 157 -1.11 4.15 25.70
CA ASP A 157 -1.64 4.43 27.04
C ASP A 157 -2.91 3.62 27.41
N GLY A 158 -3.42 2.76 26.51
CA GLY A 158 -4.59 1.92 26.73
C GLY A 158 -5.94 2.65 26.60
N HIS A 159 -5.94 3.90 26.11
CA HIS A 159 -7.16 4.67 25.89
C HIS A 159 -7.67 4.60 24.43
N GLY A 160 -7.14 3.65 23.67
CA GLY A 160 -7.56 3.37 22.30
C GLY A 160 -8.83 2.53 22.18
N PHE A 161 -9.09 2.03 21.00
CA PHE A 161 -10.23 1.16 20.69
C PHE A 161 -9.87 0.20 19.54
N PRO A 162 -10.52 -0.97 19.41
CA PRO A 162 -11.69 -1.42 20.16
C PRO A 162 -11.34 -2.14 21.48
N ASP A 163 -10.13 -2.70 21.63
CA ASP A 163 -9.77 -3.65 22.70
C ASP A 163 -9.07 -2.99 23.89
N ARG A 164 -8.69 -1.73 23.78
CA ARG A 164 -7.92 -0.97 24.78
C ARG A 164 -6.59 -1.62 25.12
N LEU A 165 -5.92 -2.14 24.09
CA LEU A 165 -4.57 -2.66 24.21
C LEU A 165 -3.61 -1.53 24.60
N SER A 166 -2.52 -1.88 25.30
CA SER A 166 -1.51 -0.91 25.73
C SER A 166 -0.09 -1.37 25.41
N GLY A 167 0.81 -0.43 25.18
CA GLY A 167 2.22 -0.68 24.97
C GLY A 167 2.50 -1.73 23.91
N GLN A 168 3.28 -2.76 24.25
CA GLN A 168 3.68 -3.82 23.33
C GLN A 168 2.59 -4.88 23.07
N ALA A 169 1.47 -4.85 23.77
CA ALA A 169 0.32 -5.68 23.43
C ALA A 169 -0.31 -5.25 22.09
N ILE A 170 -0.07 -4.02 21.66
CA ILE A 170 -0.47 -3.53 20.34
C ILE A 170 0.55 -4.05 19.30
N PRO A 171 0.13 -4.75 18.23
CA PRO A 171 1.03 -5.17 17.17
C PRO A 171 1.87 -4.02 16.61
N LEU A 172 3.15 -4.24 16.33
CA LEU A 172 4.05 -3.18 15.85
C LEU A 172 3.50 -2.49 14.59
N GLY A 173 2.96 -3.26 13.65
CA GLY A 173 2.36 -2.71 12.42
C GLY A 173 1.19 -1.76 12.72
N ALA A 174 0.37 -2.06 13.73
CA ALA A 174 -0.74 -1.19 14.14
C ALA A 174 -0.21 0.11 14.80
N ARG A 175 0.85 0.04 15.62
CA ARG A 175 1.52 1.23 16.17
C ARG A 175 2.11 2.11 15.08
N ILE A 176 2.63 1.52 14.00
CA ILE A 176 3.13 2.24 12.82
C ILE A 176 1.98 2.89 12.05
N LEU A 177 0.87 2.16 11.83
CA LEU A 177 -0.31 2.69 11.15
C LEU A 177 -0.91 3.88 11.90
N ALA A 178 -1.03 3.82 13.22
CA ALA A 178 -1.55 4.92 14.04
C ALA A 178 -0.78 6.24 13.82
N VAL A 179 0.54 6.19 13.69
CA VAL A 179 1.37 7.37 13.39
C VAL A 179 1.16 7.83 11.95
N ALA A 180 1.14 6.89 10.99
CA ALA A 180 1.02 7.19 9.57
C ALA A 180 -0.33 7.83 9.23
N GLU A 181 -1.41 7.28 9.75
CA GLU A 181 -2.78 7.75 9.59
C GLU A 181 -2.95 9.13 10.21
N THR A 182 -2.58 9.29 11.49
CA THR A 182 -2.68 10.60 12.16
C THR A 182 -1.89 11.67 11.41
N TYR A 183 -0.75 11.33 10.80
CA TYR A 183 0.03 12.27 10.02
C TYR A 183 -0.71 12.78 8.78
N ASP A 184 -1.43 11.90 8.06
CA ASP A 184 -2.23 12.32 6.90
C ASP A 184 -3.52 13.02 7.34
N ASP A 185 -4.20 12.54 8.37
CA ASP A 185 -5.42 13.12 8.92
C ASP A 185 -5.26 14.55 9.41
N LEU A 186 -4.15 14.85 10.07
CA LEU A 186 -3.82 16.21 10.48
C LEU A 186 -3.66 17.15 9.28
N GLN A 187 -3.06 16.68 8.19
CA GLN A 187 -2.83 17.48 7.00
C GLN A 187 -4.08 17.63 6.11
N SER A 188 -4.91 16.59 6.03
CA SER A 188 -6.16 16.61 5.27
C SER A 188 -7.27 17.41 5.94
N GLY A 189 -7.15 17.71 7.25
CA GLY A 189 -8.19 18.36 8.05
C GLY A 189 -9.31 17.42 8.49
N HIS A 190 -9.15 16.10 8.35
CA HIS A 190 -10.13 15.11 8.77
C HIS A 190 -10.39 15.15 10.30
N LEU A 191 -9.41 15.53 11.08
CA LEU A 191 -9.54 15.76 12.52
C LEU A 191 -10.19 17.11 12.88
N GLY A 192 -10.86 17.78 11.93
CA GLY A 192 -11.76 18.92 12.19
C GLY A 192 -11.12 20.30 12.29
N SER A 193 -9.82 20.44 12.02
CA SER A 193 -9.11 21.71 11.85
C SER A 193 -8.84 22.00 10.36
N ALA A 194 -8.59 23.25 10.00
CA ALA A 194 -7.93 23.54 8.75
C ALA A 194 -6.64 22.70 8.71
N GLY A 195 -6.36 22.02 7.57
CA GLY A 195 -5.26 21.06 7.47
C GLY A 195 -3.95 21.64 8.02
N ALA A 196 -3.30 20.89 8.89
CA ALA A 196 -2.03 21.26 9.48
C ALA A 196 -0.90 21.22 8.43
N THR A 197 0.05 22.11 8.54
CA THR A 197 1.28 22.00 7.77
C THR A 197 2.04 20.72 8.16
N PRO A 198 2.88 20.16 7.27
CA PRO A 198 3.70 18.99 7.63
C PRO A 198 4.53 19.19 8.91
N SER A 199 4.95 20.42 9.20
CA SER A 199 5.71 20.75 10.41
C SER A 199 4.84 20.70 11.66
N GLU A 200 3.64 21.25 11.61
CA GLU A 200 2.68 21.22 12.72
C GLU A 200 2.20 19.79 12.99
N ALA A 201 1.92 19.00 11.94
CA ALA A 201 1.55 17.60 12.07
C ALA A 201 2.65 16.80 12.79
N ARG A 202 3.92 16.99 12.43
CA ARG A 202 5.05 16.34 13.12
C ARG A 202 5.13 16.73 14.61
N MET A 203 4.98 18.01 14.93
CA MET A 203 5.00 18.47 16.33
C MET A 203 3.85 17.86 17.15
N LEU A 204 2.67 17.69 16.56
CA LEU A 204 1.53 17.07 17.22
C LEU A 204 1.77 15.59 17.48
N ILE A 205 2.36 14.86 16.52
CA ILE A 205 2.73 13.46 16.70
C ILE A 205 3.80 13.32 17.78
N GLU A 206 4.82 14.19 17.78
CA GLU A 206 5.88 14.19 18.80
C GLU A 206 5.30 14.42 20.20
N ARG A 207 4.34 15.32 20.38
CA ARG A 207 3.64 15.53 21.65
C ARG A 207 2.84 14.33 22.13
N GLY A 208 2.34 13.52 21.19
CA GLY A 208 1.60 12.29 21.51
C GLY A 208 2.50 11.09 21.86
N GLN A 209 3.81 11.25 21.81
CA GLN A 209 4.77 10.20 22.13
C GLN A 209 4.60 9.70 23.58
N GLY A 210 4.58 8.37 23.76
CA GLY A 210 4.41 7.74 25.08
C GLY A 210 2.99 7.77 25.64
N THR A 211 2.05 8.42 24.96
CA THR A 211 0.62 8.42 25.28
C THR A 211 -0.20 7.82 24.15
N GLN A 212 -0.36 8.54 23.06
CA GLN A 212 -1.06 8.03 21.89
C GLN A 212 -0.15 7.10 21.07
N PHE A 213 1.10 7.47 20.87
CA PHE A 213 2.02 6.82 19.93
C PHE A 213 3.19 6.16 20.64
N ASP A 214 3.67 5.09 20.01
CA ASP A 214 4.89 4.42 20.44
C ASP A 214 6.12 5.32 20.26
N PRO A 215 6.95 5.50 21.32
CA PRO A 215 8.13 6.36 21.26
C PRO A 215 9.14 5.96 20.20
N GLU A 216 9.36 4.66 19.96
CA GLU A 216 10.30 4.17 18.97
C GLU A 216 9.80 4.47 17.55
N VAL A 217 8.52 4.21 17.28
CA VAL A 217 7.88 4.53 16.00
C VAL A 217 7.94 6.02 15.71
N VAL A 218 7.62 6.86 16.69
CA VAL A 218 7.70 8.33 16.55
C VAL A 218 9.12 8.79 16.27
N SER A 219 10.11 8.25 16.97
CA SER A 219 11.52 8.60 16.74
C SER A 219 11.95 8.32 15.30
N VAL A 220 11.60 7.13 14.78
CA VAL A 220 11.90 6.75 13.39
C VAL A 220 11.13 7.63 12.40
N PHE A 221 9.84 7.86 12.64
CA PHE A 221 9.03 8.75 11.81
C PHE A 221 9.65 10.15 11.73
N LEU A 222 10.01 10.77 12.84
CA LEU A 222 10.63 12.09 12.86
C LEU A 222 11.96 12.10 12.11
N SER A 223 12.79 11.06 12.22
CA SER A 223 14.04 10.95 11.48
C SER A 223 13.84 10.96 9.96
N LEU A 224 12.77 10.34 9.48
CA LEU A 224 12.43 10.26 8.05
C LEU A 224 11.81 11.53 7.49
N PHE A 225 11.06 12.26 8.31
CA PHE A 225 10.23 13.38 7.86
C PHE A 225 10.66 14.74 8.43
N SER A 226 11.73 14.79 9.23
CA SER A 226 12.28 16.04 9.79
C SER A 226 12.92 16.96 8.75
N LYS A 227 13.43 16.40 7.67
CA LYS A 227 13.94 17.18 6.55
C LYS A 227 12.86 17.31 5.48
N PRO A 228 12.57 18.51 4.93
CA PRO A 228 11.82 18.59 3.70
C PRO A 228 12.51 17.67 2.68
N PRO A 229 11.77 16.95 1.83
CA PRO A 229 12.37 16.12 0.81
C PRO A 229 13.39 16.98 0.06
N LEU A 230 14.65 16.52 0.06
CA LEU A 230 15.71 17.14 -0.72
C LEU A 230 15.20 17.15 -2.18
N ASN A 231 14.74 18.31 -2.61
CA ASN A 231 14.20 18.56 -3.94
C ASN A 231 13.09 17.56 -4.32
N PRO A 232 11.81 17.87 -4.09
CA PRO A 232 10.79 17.20 -4.88
C PRO A 232 11.06 17.66 -6.31
N SER A 233 11.78 16.86 -7.08
CA SER A 233 11.84 17.06 -8.53
C SER A 233 10.39 17.18 -8.95
N LYS A 234 10.03 18.39 -9.39
CA LYS A 234 8.65 18.76 -9.68
C LYS A 234 8.09 17.73 -10.67
N PRO A 235 6.95 17.09 -10.40
CA PRO A 235 6.39 16.16 -11.35
C PRO A 235 6.31 16.79 -12.73
N LEU A 236 6.72 16.08 -13.74
CA LEU A 236 6.64 16.55 -15.13
C LEU A 236 5.20 16.35 -15.61
N ALA A 237 4.55 17.42 -16.02
CA ALA A 237 3.27 17.33 -16.73
C ALA A 237 3.58 17.00 -18.18
N LEU A 238 3.30 15.78 -18.61
CA LEU A 238 3.58 15.30 -19.97
C LEU A 238 2.25 15.08 -20.73
N THR A 239 2.30 15.39 -22.02
CA THR A 239 1.22 15.07 -22.96
C THR A 239 1.26 13.56 -23.32
N MET A 240 0.16 13.05 -23.92
CA MET A 240 0.10 11.65 -24.35
C MET A 240 1.17 11.25 -25.36
N GLU A 241 1.70 12.20 -26.14
CA GLU A 241 2.76 11.95 -27.12
C GLU A 241 4.13 11.75 -26.46
N GLU A 242 4.36 12.43 -25.34
CA GLU A 242 5.61 12.39 -24.60
C GLU A 242 5.76 11.15 -23.71
N LEU A 243 4.65 10.44 -23.45
CA LEU A 243 4.67 9.25 -22.60
C LEU A 243 5.48 8.11 -23.22
N ARG A 244 6.25 7.44 -22.37
CA ARG A 244 7.06 6.26 -22.72
C ARG A 244 6.77 5.10 -21.74
N PRO A 245 6.85 3.86 -22.20
CA PRO A 245 6.77 2.70 -21.31
C PRO A 245 7.83 2.77 -20.21
N GLY A 246 7.46 2.38 -18.99
CA GLY A 246 8.32 2.45 -17.80
C GLY A 246 8.20 3.74 -17.02
N MET A 247 7.58 4.80 -17.56
CA MET A 247 7.28 6.01 -16.80
C MET A 247 6.28 5.73 -15.68
N VAL A 248 6.43 6.42 -14.55
CA VAL A 248 5.63 6.22 -13.34
C VAL A 248 4.77 7.47 -13.08
N LEU A 249 3.48 7.27 -12.88
CA LEU A 249 2.58 8.37 -12.49
C LEU A 249 2.97 8.96 -11.15
N ALA A 250 3.03 10.28 -11.06
CA ALA A 250 3.30 11.00 -9.82
C ALA A 250 2.03 11.29 -9.03
N LYS A 251 0.88 11.33 -9.70
CA LYS A 251 -0.44 11.58 -9.11
C LYS A 251 -1.48 10.70 -9.78
N ASP A 252 -2.60 10.50 -9.10
CA ASP A 252 -3.75 9.83 -9.70
C ASP A 252 -4.22 10.60 -10.93
N PHE A 253 -4.49 9.86 -12.01
CA PHE A 253 -5.14 10.37 -13.19
C PHE A 253 -6.64 10.13 -13.07
N MET A 254 -7.40 11.21 -12.99
CA MET A 254 -8.84 11.18 -12.70
C MET A 254 -9.66 11.58 -13.93
N SER A 255 -10.88 11.04 -14.05
CA SER A 255 -11.88 11.56 -14.97
C SER A 255 -12.45 12.90 -14.49
N ASP A 256 -13.19 13.61 -15.35
CA ASP A 256 -13.89 14.85 -14.98
C ASP A 256 -14.93 14.64 -13.87
N GLU A 257 -15.43 13.42 -13.75
CA GLU A 257 -16.39 12.99 -12.73
C GLU A 257 -15.73 12.61 -11.40
N GLY A 258 -14.38 12.77 -11.29
CA GLY A 258 -13.63 12.44 -10.09
C GLY A 258 -13.32 10.96 -9.91
N VAL A 259 -13.50 10.13 -10.95
CA VAL A 259 -13.13 8.70 -10.90
C VAL A 259 -11.65 8.54 -11.20
N VAL A 260 -10.93 7.81 -10.36
CA VAL A 260 -9.52 7.46 -10.59
C VAL A 260 -9.43 6.47 -11.74
N LEU A 261 -8.89 6.92 -12.86
CA LEU A 261 -8.65 6.09 -14.06
C LEU A 261 -7.33 5.31 -13.94
N LEU A 262 -6.30 5.96 -13.42
CA LEU A 262 -5.00 5.34 -13.12
C LEU A 262 -4.48 5.92 -11.81
N ALA A 263 -4.09 5.05 -10.90
CA ALA A 263 -3.54 5.48 -9.63
C ALA A 263 -2.09 6.01 -9.79
N ALA A 264 -1.67 6.93 -8.92
CA ALA A 264 -0.27 7.31 -8.80
C ALA A 264 0.60 6.06 -8.58
N ASP A 265 1.90 6.12 -8.87
CA ASP A 265 2.83 4.98 -8.88
C ASP A 265 2.53 3.88 -9.90
N PHE A 266 1.54 4.08 -10.76
CA PHE A 266 1.30 3.17 -11.86
C PHE A 266 2.44 3.30 -12.89
N VAL A 267 3.05 2.16 -13.22
CA VAL A 267 4.09 2.09 -14.27
C VAL A 267 3.38 1.97 -15.60
N LEU A 268 3.55 2.95 -16.47
CA LEU A 268 2.92 2.97 -17.79
C LEU A 268 3.51 1.88 -18.69
N THR A 269 2.65 1.01 -19.21
CA THR A 269 3.01 0.04 -20.23
C THR A 269 2.70 0.59 -21.63
N ALA A 270 3.32 0.00 -22.66
CA ALA A 270 3.03 0.37 -24.04
C ALA A 270 1.54 0.21 -24.41
N ASP A 271 0.88 -0.83 -23.87
CA ASP A 271 -0.56 -1.06 -24.08
C ASP A 271 -1.41 0.02 -23.40
N MET A 272 -1.08 0.37 -22.17
CA MET A 272 -1.79 1.42 -21.44
C MET A 272 -1.65 2.79 -22.13
N ILE A 273 -0.46 3.13 -22.63
CA ILE A 273 -0.25 4.38 -23.39
C ILE A 273 -1.11 4.40 -24.64
N ARG A 274 -1.26 3.27 -25.36
CA ARG A 274 -2.18 3.17 -26.51
C ARG A 274 -3.63 3.43 -26.11
N ARG A 275 -4.09 2.84 -24.98
CA ARG A 275 -5.45 3.04 -24.45
C ARG A 275 -5.69 4.48 -24.04
N LEU A 276 -4.72 5.11 -23.38
CA LEU A 276 -4.80 6.52 -22.99
C LEU A 276 -4.90 7.46 -24.19
N ARG A 277 -4.12 7.22 -25.25
CA ARG A 277 -4.22 7.98 -26.51
C ARG A 277 -5.59 7.80 -27.18
N ALA A 278 -6.12 6.58 -27.21
CA ALA A 278 -7.45 6.33 -27.73
C ALA A 278 -8.54 7.01 -26.88
N PHE A 279 -8.35 7.07 -25.57
CA PHE A 279 -9.25 7.77 -24.65
C PHE A 279 -9.19 9.29 -24.87
N GLU A 280 -8.00 9.89 -24.98
CA GLU A 280 -7.80 11.31 -25.33
C GLU A 280 -8.50 11.68 -26.64
N ALA A 281 -8.32 10.86 -27.67
CA ALA A 281 -8.94 11.07 -28.99
C ALA A 281 -10.48 11.06 -28.91
N LYS A 282 -11.06 10.22 -28.04
CA LYS A 282 -12.52 10.19 -27.82
C LYS A 282 -13.02 11.42 -27.05
N LEU A 283 -12.21 11.96 -26.14
CA LEU A 283 -12.56 13.16 -25.37
C LEU A 283 -12.44 14.46 -26.19
N GLY A 284 -11.70 14.44 -27.30
CA GLY A 284 -11.48 15.62 -28.17
C GLY A 284 -10.69 16.75 -27.51
N ARG A 285 -9.95 16.48 -26.44
CA ARG A 285 -9.09 17.45 -25.73
C ARG A 285 -7.80 16.81 -25.27
N SER A 286 -6.72 17.60 -25.20
CA SER A 286 -5.43 17.14 -24.71
C SER A 286 -5.47 16.85 -23.21
N LEU A 287 -4.91 15.73 -22.82
CA LEU A 287 -4.74 15.30 -21.45
C LEU A 287 -3.28 15.44 -21.02
N LEU A 288 -3.07 15.83 -19.77
CA LEU A 288 -1.74 15.92 -19.15
C LEU A 288 -1.65 14.92 -18.02
N LEU A 289 -0.61 14.09 -18.04
CA LEU A 289 -0.28 13.19 -16.95
C LEU A 289 0.90 13.71 -16.14
N SER A 290 0.76 13.66 -14.83
CA SER A 290 1.84 13.99 -13.90
C SER A 290 2.76 12.78 -13.75
N ILE A 291 4.00 12.89 -14.21
CA ILE A 291 4.99 11.80 -14.25
C ILE A 291 6.08 12.08 -13.23
N LYS A 292 6.49 11.05 -12.49
CA LYS A 292 7.68 11.13 -11.62
C LYS A 292 8.92 11.35 -12.48
N PRO A 293 9.80 12.31 -12.11
CA PRO A 293 11.07 12.45 -12.79
C PRO A 293 11.86 11.14 -12.68
N ALA A 294 12.57 10.79 -13.74
CA ALA A 294 13.49 9.65 -13.70
C ALA A 294 14.52 9.90 -12.60
N ASN A 295 14.68 8.94 -11.69
CA ASN A 295 15.76 8.99 -10.71
C ASN A 295 17.08 9.03 -11.51
N PRO A 296 17.95 10.02 -11.33
CA PRO A 296 19.30 9.90 -11.86
C PRO A 296 19.95 8.68 -11.18
N ALA A 297 20.45 7.77 -12.04
CA ALA A 297 21.15 6.55 -11.65
C ALA A 297 22.38 6.84 -10.78
#